data_f6c01fb4f52c6f2cba5159a3751fc24b
#
_entry.id   f6c01fb4f52c6f2cba5159a3751fc24b
#
_cell.length_a   1.000
_cell.length_b   1.000
_cell.length_c   1.000
_cell.angle_alpha   90.00
_cell.angle_beta   90.00
_cell.angle_gamma   90.00
#
_symmetry.space_group_name_H-M   'P 1'
#
loop_
_entity.id
_entity.type
_entity.pdbx_description
1 polymer ?
#
loop_
_entity_poly.entity_id
_entity_poly.type
_entity_poly.pdbx_seq_one_letter_code
_entity_poly.pdbx_strand_id
1 'polypeptide(L)'
;QNIRVMLDNRYVFQPFWDFQNGKITEKAWREDFEKANKKALNALASQDTYDILLVIFDRLYTLRNQLVHGGATYESQINRSQLKDGCQILLALIPAIIQIILDNPKNDWGKPFYPVVN
;
A
#
# COMPACT_ATOMS: atom_id res chain seq x y z
N GLN A 1 11.26 -10.47 -3.06
CA GLN A 1 10.29 -10.30 -2.01
C GLN A 1 9.25 -9.26 -2.39
N ASN A 2 7.97 -9.61 -2.26
CA ASN A 2 6.87 -8.80 -2.80
C ASN A 2 6.79 -7.40 -2.19
N ILE A 3 7.04 -7.27 -0.88
CA ILE A 3 6.98 -5.97 -0.21
C ILE A 3 8.06 -5.03 -0.76
N ARG A 4 9.29 -5.52 -0.92
CA ARG A 4 10.37 -4.69 -1.45
C ARG A 4 10.11 -4.25 -2.89
N VAL A 5 9.58 -5.15 -3.71
CA VAL A 5 9.21 -4.82 -5.09
C VAL A 5 8.14 -3.72 -5.10
N MET A 6 7.15 -3.81 -4.22
CA MET A 6 6.13 -2.77 -4.10
C MET A 6 6.71 -1.44 -3.64
N LEU A 7 7.64 -1.44 -2.68
CA LEU A 7 8.27 -0.21 -2.20
C LEU A 7 9.09 0.48 -3.30
N ASP A 8 9.71 -0.29 -4.17
CA ASP A 8 10.50 0.26 -5.28
C ASP A 8 9.64 0.75 -6.45
N ASN A 9 8.35 0.47 -6.43
CA ASN A 9 7.45 0.83 -7.51
C ASN A 9 6.91 2.24 -7.31
N ARG A 10 7.44 3.21 -8.06
CA ARG A 10 7.01 4.61 -7.99
C ARG A 10 5.54 4.81 -8.39
N TYR A 11 5.00 3.91 -9.21
CA TYR A 11 3.64 4.04 -9.72
C TYR A 11 2.57 3.76 -8.67
N VAL A 12 2.92 3.18 -7.54
CA VAL A 12 2.02 3.04 -6.38
C VAL A 12 2.33 4.06 -5.28
N PHE A 13 3.13 5.09 -5.59
CA PHE A 13 3.50 6.16 -4.67
C PHE A 13 2.78 7.44 -5.07
N GLN A 14 1.85 7.92 -4.26
CA GLN A 14 0.99 9.05 -4.59
C GLN A 14 1.75 10.33 -5.00
N PRO A 15 2.85 10.74 -4.32
CA PRO A 15 3.59 11.93 -4.73
C PRO A 15 4.15 11.89 -6.15
N PHE A 16 4.45 10.70 -6.69
CA PHE A 16 4.84 10.58 -8.10
C PHE A 16 3.72 11.09 -9.02
N TRP A 17 2.46 10.72 -8.73
CA TRP A 17 1.31 11.17 -9.52
C TRP A 17 1.02 12.64 -9.28
N ASP A 18 1.26 13.15 -8.08
CA ASP A 18 1.14 14.58 -7.80
C ASP A 18 2.12 15.38 -8.64
N PHE A 19 3.35 14.87 -8.80
CA PHE A 19 4.32 15.45 -9.72
C PHE A 19 3.82 15.40 -11.17
N GLN A 20 3.31 14.27 -11.63
CA GLN A 20 2.78 14.12 -12.99
C GLN A 20 1.62 15.08 -13.26
N ASN A 21 0.84 15.41 -12.23
CA ASN A 21 -0.28 16.35 -12.33
C ASN A 21 0.14 17.82 -12.08
N GLY A 22 1.43 18.08 -11.94
CA GLY A 22 1.94 19.43 -11.77
C GLY A 22 1.76 20.04 -10.39
N LYS A 23 1.40 19.24 -9.38
CA LYS A 23 1.15 19.73 -8.02
C LYS A 23 2.42 19.93 -7.20
N ILE A 24 3.46 19.13 -7.47
CA ILE A 24 4.75 19.21 -6.78
C ILE A 24 5.88 19.10 -7.79
N THR A 25 7.11 19.41 -7.35
CA THR A 25 8.28 19.32 -8.20
C THR A 25 8.83 17.91 -8.27
N GLU A 26 9.63 17.62 -9.31
CA GLU A 26 10.31 16.34 -9.43
C GLU A 26 11.20 16.07 -8.22
N LYS A 27 11.95 17.08 -7.78
CA LYS A 27 12.82 16.96 -6.62
C LYS A 27 12.03 16.59 -5.37
N ALA A 28 10.86 17.19 -5.17
CA ALA A 28 10.03 16.93 -4.00
C ALA A 28 9.56 15.48 -3.94
N TRP A 29 9.03 14.92 -5.06
CA TRP A 29 8.55 13.53 -5.02
C TRP A 29 9.70 12.55 -4.88
N ARG A 30 10.87 12.83 -5.47
CA ARG A 30 12.02 11.93 -5.33
C ARG A 30 12.55 11.90 -3.92
N GLU A 31 12.62 13.05 -3.25
CA GLU A 31 13.02 13.12 -1.85
C GLU A 31 12.02 12.38 -0.96
N ASP A 32 10.72 12.55 -1.20
CA ASP A 32 9.68 11.87 -0.45
C ASP A 32 9.76 10.36 -0.66
N PHE A 33 10.03 9.92 -1.89
CA PHE A 33 10.16 8.51 -2.22
C PHE A 33 11.33 7.86 -1.47
N GLU A 34 12.49 8.52 -1.45
CA GLU A 34 13.65 8.03 -0.71
C GLU A 34 13.38 7.94 0.79
N LYS A 35 12.77 8.98 1.37
CA LYS A 35 12.42 9.00 2.79
C LYS A 35 11.43 7.90 3.14
N ALA A 36 10.40 7.74 2.33
CA ALA A 36 9.37 6.73 2.58
C ALA A 36 9.96 5.31 2.50
N ASN A 37 10.81 5.07 1.50
CA ASN A 37 11.45 3.77 1.34
C ASN A 37 12.41 3.47 2.49
N LYS A 38 13.19 4.46 2.91
CA LYS A 38 14.11 4.29 4.05
C LYS A 38 13.34 3.97 5.32
N LYS A 39 12.26 4.71 5.58
CA LYS A 39 11.40 4.46 6.75
C LYS A 39 10.80 3.06 6.70
N ALA A 40 10.30 2.65 5.54
CA ALA A 40 9.70 1.34 5.37
C ALA A 40 10.72 0.22 5.55
N LEU A 41 11.93 0.37 5.01
CA LEU A 41 13.00 -0.62 5.18
C LEU A 41 13.44 -0.72 6.64
N ASN A 42 13.49 0.41 7.36
CA ASN A 42 13.78 0.41 8.79
C ASN A 42 12.68 -0.31 9.58
N ALA A 43 11.42 -0.11 9.23
CA ALA A 43 10.30 -0.81 9.86
C ALA A 43 10.36 -2.31 9.61
N LEU A 44 10.74 -2.73 8.40
CA LEU A 44 10.95 -4.15 8.09
C LEU A 44 12.09 -4.73 8.93
N ALA A 45 13.20 -4.01 9.06
CA ALA A 45 14.36 -4.46 9.83
C ALA A 45 14.05 -4.59 11.32
N SER A 46 13.24 -3.68 11.88
CA SER A 46 12.85 -3.69 13.28
C SER A 46 11.58 -4.50 13.55
N GLN A 47 11.00 -5.10 12.53
CA GLN A 47 9.76 -5.88 12.62
C GLN A 47 8.58 -5.07 13.19
N ASP A 48 8.51 -3.80 12.85
CA ASP A 48 7.41 -2.92 13.24
C ASP A 48 6.20 -3.20 12.33
N THR A 49 5.37 -4.13 12.74
CA THR A 49 4.23 -4.61 11.96
C THR A 49 3.24 -3.49 11.64
N TYR A 50 2.99 -2.60 12.59
CA TYR A 50 2.05 -1.50 12.40
C TYR A 50 2.50 -0.57 11.26
N ASP A 51 3.75 -0.11 11.31
CA ASP A 51 4.27 0.78 10.28
C ASP A 51 4.36 0.10 8.91
N ILE A 52 4.72 -1.19 8.88
CA ILE A 52 4.74 -1.97 7.64
C ILE A 52 3.35 -2.02 7.02
N LEU A 53 2.32 -2.31 7.81
CA LEU A 53 0.95 -2.39 7.33
C LEU A 53 0.44 -1.05 6.81
N LEU A 54 0.78 0.05 7.50
CA LEU A 54 0.39 1.38 7.04
C LEU A 54 0.96 1.67 5.65
N VAL A 55 2.23 1.34 5.43
CA VAL A 55 2.87 1.57 4.13
C VAL A 55 2.21 0.70 3.05
N ILE A 56 1.98 -0.57 3.34
CA ILE A 56 1.37 -1.48 2.37
C ILE A 56 -0.03 -0.99 1.99
N PHE A 57 -0.85 -0.62 2.95
CA PHE A 57 -2.21 -0.14 2.67
C PHE A 57 -2.19 1.19 1.91
N ASP A 58 -1.24 2.07 2.20
CA ASP A 58 -1.07 3.30 1.44
C ASP A 58 -0.78 3.02 -0.04
N ARG A 59 0.13 2.08 -0.31
CA ARG A 59 0.46 1.69 -1.68
C ARG A 59 -0.73 1.04 -2.39
N LEU A 60 -1.45 0.17 -1.70
CA LEU A 60 -2.63 -0.48 -2.26
C LEU A 60 -3.76 0.52 -2.54
N TYR A 61 -3.91 1.51 -1.67
CA TYR A 61 -4.88 2.57 -1.87
C TYR A 61 -4.56 3.41 -3.12
N THR A 62 -3.29 3.73 -3.33
CA THR A 62 -2.84 4.44 -4.53
C THR A 62 -3.12 3.61 -5.79
N LEU A 63 -2.82 2.31 -5.74
CA LEU A 63 -3.14 1.40 -6.85
C LEU A 63 -4.64 1.39 -7.16
N ARG A 64 -5.45 1.27 -6.12
CA ARG A 64 -6.91 1.29 -6.27
C ARG A 64 -7.37 2.59 -6.95
N ASN A 65 -6.82 3.73 -6.54
CA ASN A 65 -7.19 5.01 -7.11
C ASN A 65 -6.82 5.11 -8.59
N GLN A 66 -5.68 4.57 -8.98
CA GLN A 66 -5.28 4.53 -10.39
C GLN A 66 -6.26 3.71 -11.22
N LEU A 67 -6.68 2.56 -10.70
CA LEU A 67 -7.61 1.69 -11.42
C LEU A 67 -8.98 2.32 -11.57
N VAL A 68 -9.45 3.02 -10.55
CA VAL A 68 -10.79 3.62 -10.54
C VAL A 68 -10.83 4.94 -11.31
N HIS A 69 -9.79 5.76 -11.19
CA HIS A 69 -9.79 7.12 -11.72
C HIS A 69 -9.02 7.28 -13.04
N GLY A 70 -8.64 6.17 -13.67
CA GLY A 70 -8.11 6.23 -15.03
C GLY A 70 -6.63 6.54 -15.15
N GLY A 71 -5.86 6.51 -14.07
CA GLY A 71 -4.40 6.58 -14.15
C GLY A 71 -3.78 5.33 -14.72
N ALA A 72 -4.58 4.28 -14.86
CA ALA A 72 -4.19 2.98 -15.35
C ALA A 72 -5.03 2.63 -16.59
N THR A 73 -4.39 2.10 -17.63
CA THR A 73 -5.09 1.64 -18.84
C THR A 73 -5.12 0.12 -18.89
N TYR A 74 -6.18 -0.42 -19.52
CA TYR A 74 -6.47 -1.86 -19.54
C TYR A 74 -5.29 -2.72 -19.99
N GLU A 75 -4.57 -2.31 -21.03
CA GLU A 75 -3.49 -3.11 -21.61
C GLU A 75 -2.09 -2.60 -21.23
N SER A 76 -1.99 -1.64 -20.32
CA SER A 76 -0.70 -1.10 -19.91
C SER A 76 0.08 -2.14 -19.12
N GLN A 77 1.36 -2.33 -19.46
CA GLN A 77 2.25 -3.21 -18.69
C GLN A 77 2.46 -2.71 -17.28
N ILE A 78 2.44 -1.39 -17.08
CA ILE A 78 2.53 -0.77 -15.76
C ILE A 78 1.39 -1.29 -14.89
N ASN A 79 0.16 -1.29 -15.42
CA ASN A 79 -1.00 -1.79 -14.68
C ASN A 79 -0.90 -3.26 -14.35
N ARG A 80 -0.44 -4.07 -15.29
CA ARG A 80 -0.34 -5.52 -15.08
C ARG A 80 0.66 -5.84 -13.99
N SER A 81 1.82 -5.16 -14.00
CA SER A 81 2.84 -5.34 -12.98
C SER A 81 2.31 -4.94 -11.59
N GLN A 82 1.67 -3.76 -11.51
CA GLN A 82 1.10 -3.28 -10.26
C GLN A 82 0.00 -4.19 -9.73
N LEU A 83 -0.90 -4.64 -10.61
CA LEU A 83 -1.97 -5.55 -10.23
C LEU A 83 -1.42 -6.89 -9.73
N LYS A 84 -0.43 -7.42 -10.42
CA LYS A 84 0.20 -8.68 -10.03
C LYS A 84 0.82 -8.55 -8.64
N ASP A 85 1.61 -7.51 -8.42
CA ASP A 85 2.27 -7.28 -7.13
C ASP A 85 1.26 -7.06 -6.02
N GLY A 86 0.23 -6.24 -6.27
CA GLY A 86 -0.83 -5.98 -5.32
C GLY A 86 -1.61 -7.23 -4.96
N CYS A 87 -1.97 -8.04 -5.95
CA CYS A 87 -2.69 -9.30 -5.72
C CYS A 87 -1.85 -10.29 -4.92
N GLN A 88 -0.56 -10.41 -5.22
CA GLN A 88 0.32 -11.32 -4.48
C GLN A 88 0.44 -10.90 -3.02
N ILE A 89 0.55 -9.61 -2.77
CA ILE A 89 0.63 -9.10 -1.39
C ILE A 89 -0.67 -9.34 -0.64
N LEU A 90 -1.82 -9.09 -1.27
CA LEU A 90 -3.12 -9.33 -0.64
C LEU A 90 -3.34 -10.80 -0.35
N LEU A 91 -2.96 -11.69 -1.27
CA LEU A 91 -3.09 -13.14 -1.05
C LEU A 91 -2.26 -13.62 0.14
N ALA A 92 -1.12 -13.00 0.40
CA ALA A 92 -0.29 -13.32 1.55
C ALA A 92 -0.77 -12.63 2.83
N LEU A 93 -1.24 -11.38 2.71
CA LEU A 93 -1.54 -10.51 3.85
C LEU A 93 -2.90 -10.81 4.49
N ILE A 94 -3.94 -11.04 3.67
CA ILE A 94 -5.30 -11.21 4.18
C ILE A 94 -5.42 -12.41 5.11
N PRO A 95 -4.92 -13.61 4.76
CA PRO A 95 -4.95 -14.74 5.69
C PRO A 95 -4.21 -14.46 7.00
N ALA A 96 -3.07 -13.75 6.92
CA ALA A 96 -2.29 -13.40 8.11
C ALA A 96 -3.07 -12.44 9.03
N ILE A 97 -3.74 -11.44 8.47
CA ILE A 97 -4.57 -10.51 9.24
C ILE A 97 -5.73 -11.25 9.91
N ILE A 98 -6.41 -12.10 9.16
CA ILE A 98 -7.53 -12.90 9.70
C ILE A 98 -7.05 -13.76 10.87
N GLN A 99 -5.89 -14.41 10.73
CA GLN A 99 -5.32 -15.23 11.79
C GLN A 99 -5.00 -14.40 13.04
N ILE A 100 -4.43 -13.20 12.87
CA ILE A 100 -4.14 -12.30 14.00
C ILE A 100 -5.43 -11.93 14.73
N ILE A 101 -6.49 -11.60 14.01
CA ILE A 101 -7.78 -11.24 14.59
C ILE A 101 -8.38 -12.42 15.34
N LEU A 102 -8.33 -13.62 14.76
CA LEU A 102 -8.86 -14.83 15.39
C LEU A 102 -8.09 -15.21 16.65
N ASP A 103 -6.77 -15.00 16.66
CA ASP A 103 -5.92 -15.30 17.81
C ASP A 103 -6.03 -14.28 18.93
N ASN A 104 -6.60 -13.12 18.66
CA ASN A 104 -6.71 -12.00 19.60
C ASN A 104 -8.13 -11.43 19.64
N PRO A 105 -9.15 -12.25 19.95
CA PRO A 105 -10.54 -11.80 19.84
C PRO A 105 -10.93 -10.74 20.89
N LYS A 106 -10.15 -10.61 21.96
CA LYS A 106 -10.42 -9.64 23.02
C LYS A 106 -9.77 -8.29 22.79
N ASN A 107 -8.93 -8.17 21.77
CA ASN A 107 -8.32 -6.88 21.44
C ASN A 107 -9.35 -5.95 20.79
N ASP A 108 -9.13 -4.66 20.99
CA ASP A 108 -9.96 -3.65 20.37
C ASP A 108 -9.58 -3.48 18.91
N TRP A 109 -10.41 -3.99 18.01
CA TRP A 109 -10.25 -3.86 16.57
C TRP A 109 -11.04 -2.70 16.00
N GLY A 110 -11.56 -1.83 16.89
CA GLY A 110 -12.40 -0.71 16.51
C GLY A 110 -13.88 -1.06 16.46
N LYS A 111 -14.72 -0.06 16.24
CA LYS A 111 -16.15 -0.27 16.14
C LYS A 111 -16.51 -0.66 14.70
N PRO A 112 -17.45 -1.59 14.51
CA PRO A 112 -17.89 -1.93 13.16
C PRO A 112 -18.58 -0.73 12.53
N PHE A 113 -18.30 -0.50 11.25
CA PHE A 113 -18.93 0.56 10.48
C PHE A 113 -20.43 0.30 10.31
N TYR A 114 -20.81 -0.99 10.16
CA TYR A 114 -22.18 -1.44 10.08
C TYR A 114 -22.49 -2.27 11.32
N PRO A 115 -23.04 -1.67 12.39
CA PRO A 115 -23.34 -2.42 13.60
C PRO A 115 -24.47 -3.44 13.37
N VAL A 116 -24.44 -4.52 14.16
CA VAL A 116 -25.50 -5.53 14.10
C VAL A 116 -26.82 -4.93 14.57
N VAL A 117 -27.85 -5.09 13.77
CA VAL A 117 -29.19 -4.63 14.10
C VAL A 117 -30.03 -5.85 14.46
N ASN A 118 -30.60 -5.85 15.66
CA ASN A 118 -31.48 -6.93 16.15
C ASN A 118 -32.92 -6.65 15.80
#